data_5f94abc0ed18bdf53a09feceac2a80fe
#
_entry.id   5f94abc0ed18bdf53a09feceac2a80fe
#
_cell.length_a   1.000
_cell.length_b   1.000
_cell.length_c   1.000
_cell.angle_alpha   90.00
_cell.angle_beta   90.00
_cell.angle_gamma   90.00
#
_symmetry.space_group_name_H-M   'P 1'
#
loop_
_entity.id
_entity.type
_entity.pdbx_description
1 polymer ?
#
loop_
_entity_poly.entity_id
_entity_poly.type
_entity_poly.pdbx_seq_one_letter_code
_entity_poly.pdbx_strand_id
1 'polypeptide(L)'
;MLSYSSQVSWILIATFALSLLYELYRSTTKKETSKHDSMRSFLTQELPFYAIALVLAVLVRTGWPWVSWIALVVGVGLIIVSIFYYSPTVLPQRKPVPIDWLEDKLYTGLLFVAVPLLAYDLLGKTLVP
;
A
#
# COMPACT_ATOMS: atom_id res chain seq x y z
N MET A 1 16.03 -14.23 -13.46
CA MET A 1 15.86 -13.71 -12.11
C MET A 1 15.42 -12.25 -12.19
N LEU A 2 14.40 -11.89 -11.43
CA LEU A 2 13.89 -10.52 -11.46
C LEU A 2 14.81 -9.58 -10.71
N SER A 3 14.97 -8.35 -11.23
CA SER A 3 15.67 -7.28 -10.52
C SER A 3 14.92 -6.90 -9.23
N TYR A 4 15.59 -6.20 -8.33
CA TYR A 4 14.93 -5.70 -7.12
C TYR A 4 13.77 -4.77 -7.47
N SER A 5 13.95 -3.91 -8.50
CA SER A 5 12.87 -3.02 -8.96
C SER A 5 11.64 -3.80 -9.40
N SER A 6 11.84 -4.89 -10.16
CA SER A 6 10.71 -5.73 -10.60
C SER A 6 10.06 -6.46 -9.44
N GLN A 7 10.84 -6.98 -8.50
CA GLN A 7 10.30 -7.65 -7.32
C GLN A 7 9.47 -6.68 -6.47
N VAL A 8 10.00 -5.48 -6.22
CA VAL A 8 9.28 -4.44 -5.47
C VAL A 8 8.00 -4.05 -6.20
N SER A 9 8.07 -3.88 -7.53
CA SER A 9 6.88 -3.55 -8.32
C SER A 9 5.78 -4.58 -8.13
N TRP A 10 6.09 -5.87 -8.24
CA TRP A 10 5.10 -6.93 -8.04
C TRP A 10 4.54 -6.94 -6.63
N ILE A 11 5.39 -6.75 -5.62
CA ILE A 11 4.95 -6.71 -4.22
C ILE A 11 3.99 -5.53 -4.00
N LEU A 12 4.34 -4.35 -4.51
CA LEU A 12 3.49 -3.17 -4.38
C LEU A 12 2.17 -3.33 -5.13
N ILE A 13 2.20 -3.89 -6.35
CA ILE A 13 0.98 -4.15 -7.11
C ILE A 13 0.07 -5.09 -6.31
N ALA A 14 0.61 -6.18 -5.77
CA ALA A 14 -0.17 -7.11 -4.95
C ALA A 14 -0.74 -6.42 -3.73
N THR A 15 0.06 -5.62 -3.04
CA THR A 15 -0.35 -4.89 -1.84
C THR A 15 -1.53 -3.97 -2.12
N PHE A 16 -1.39 -3.11 -3.12
CA PHE A 16 -2.42 -2.12 -3.42
C PHE A 16 -3.65 -2.73 -4.07
N ALA A 17 -3.47 -3.76 -4.92
CA ALA A 17 -4.60 -4.44 -5.53
C ALA A 17 -5.44 -5.19 -4.48
N LEU A 18 -4.79 -5.90 -3.57
CA LEU A 18 -5.50 -6.60 -2.49
C LEU A 18 -6.23 -5.62 -1.59
N SER A 19 -5.60 -4.51 -1.24
CA SER A 19 -6.24 -3.49 -0.41
C SER A 19 -7.39 -2.80 -1.13
N LEU A 20 -7.25 -2.55 -2.43
CA LEU A 20 -8.34 -1.98 -3.22
C LEU A 20 -9.55 -2.91 -3.25
N LEU A 21 -9.32 -4.20 -3.47
CA LEU A 21 -10.40 -5.19 -3.45
C LEU A 21 -11.04 -5.29 -2.06
N TYR A 22 -10.23 -5.23 -1.02
CA TYR A 22 -10.73 -5.21 0.35
C TYR A 22 -11.61 -3.98 0.62
N GLU A 23 -11.16 -2.80 0.19
CA GLU A 23 -11.95 -1.57 0.37
C GLU A 23 -13.26 -1.61 -0.43
N LEU A 24 -13.23 -2.19 -1.63
CA LEU A 24 -14.45 -2.41 -2.41
C LEU A 24 -15.41 -3.33 -1.66
N TYR A 25 -14.89 -4.43 -1.10
CA TYR A 25 -15.68 -5.35 -0.28
C TYR A 25 -16.34 -4.62 0.89
N ARG A 26 -15.57 -3.80 1.63
CA ARG A 26 -16.09 -3.03 2.76
C ARG A 26 -17.17 -2.04 2.31
N SER A 27 -16.95 -1.39 1.18
CA SER A 27 -17.88 -0.36 0.68
C SER A 27 -19.19 -0.93 0.17
N THR A 28 -19.20 -2.20 -0.26
CA THR A 28 -20.41 -2.84 -0.79
C THR A 28 -21.08 -3.75 0.23
N THR A 29 -20.30 -4.56 0.96
CA THR A 29 -20.82 -5.56 1.89
C THR A 29 -20.97 -5.02 3.30
N LYS A 30 -20.05 -4.16 3.73
CA LYS A 30 -20.01 -3.58 5.07
C LYS A 30 -20.33 -2.09 5.08
N LYS A 31 -21.04 -1.61 4.05
CA LYS A 31 -21.37 -0.18 3.98
C LYS A 31 -22.16 0.25 5.21
N GLU A 32 -21.93 1.51 5.62
CA GLU A 32 -22.56 2.11 6.79
C GLU A 32 -22.13 1.53 8.13
N THR A 33 -21.15 0.60 8.14
CA THR A 33 -20.58 0.11 9.41
C THR A 33 -19.77 1.24 10.09
N SER A 34 -19.12 2.09 9.28
CA SER A 34 -18.42 3.28 9.75
C SER A 34 -18.43 4.33 8.65
N LYS A 35 -17.97 5.56 8.99
CA LYS A 35 -17.85 6.63 7.99
C LYS A 35 -16.86 6.29 6.88
N HIS A 36 -15.99 5.31 7.09
CA HIS A 36 -14.99 4.88 6.10
C HIS A 36 -15.53 3.80 5.17
N ASP A 37 -16.71 3.24 5.44
CA ASP A 37 -17.26 2.08 4.73
C ASP A 37 -18.48 2.50 3.92
N SER A 38 -18.30 3.38 2.93
CA SER A 38 -19.37 3.83 2.04
C SER A 38 -18.85 3.87 0.61
N MET A 39 -19.76 3.72 -0.35
CA MET A 39 -19.41 3.84 -1.76
C MET A 39 -18.89 5.24 -2.09
N ARG A 40 -19.43 6.26 -1.44
CA ARG A 40 -18.97 7.64 -1.63
C ARG A 40 -17.51 7.78 -1.18
N SER A 41 -17.18 7.28 0.01
CA SER A 41 -15.81 7.30 0.51
C SER A 41 -14.89 6.51 -0.40
N PHE A 42 -15.32 5.32 -0.86
CA PHE A 42 -14.55 4.50 -1.78
C PHE A 42 -14.23 5.27 -3.07
N LEU A 43 -15.26 5.84 -3.71
CA LEU A 43 -15.08 6.51 -5.01
C LEU A 43 -14.32 7.84 -4.90
N THR A 44 -14.42 8.55 -3.77
CA THR A 44 -13.80 9.87 -3.63
C THR A 44 -12.43 9.84 -2.97
N GLN A 45 -12.13 8.84 -2.18
CA GLN A 45 -10.88 8.76 -1.41
C GLN A 45 -10.06 7.53 -1.74
N GLU A 46 -10.61 6.33 -1.54
CA GLU A 46 -9.86 5.11 -1.70
C GLU A 46 -9.50 4.81 -3.15
N LEU A 47 -10.46 4.88 -4.05
CA LEU A 47 -10.21 4.55 -5.46
C LEU A 47 -9.16 5.48 -6.09
N PRO A 48 -9.24 6.82 -5.94
CA PRO A 48 -8.19 7.70 -6.47
C PRO A 48 -6.82 7.42 -5.84
N PHE A 49 -6.78 7.19 -4.52
CA PHE A 49 -5.52 6.88 -3.84
C PHE A 49 -4.89 5.61 -4.40
N TYR A 50 -5.67 4.52 -4.48
CA TYR A 50 -5.12 3.25 -4.96
C TYR A 50 -4.81 3.27 -6.45
N ALA A 51 -5.53 4.06 -7.25
CA ALA A 51 -5.20 4.24 -8.66
C ALA A 51 -3.82 4.88 -8.81
N ILE A 52 -3.55 5.95 -8.06
CA ILE A 52 -2.25 6.61 -8.08
C ILE A 52 -1.17 5.67 -7.54
N ALA A 53 -1.46 4.97 -6.46
CA ALA A 53 -0.50 4.04 -5.86
C ALA A 53 -0.15 2.90 -6.82
N LEU A 54 -1.12 2.36 -7.56
CA LEU A 54 -0.88 1.31 -8.55
C LEU A 54 -0.07 1.80 -9.73
N VAL A 55 -0.31 3.04 -10.19
CA VAL A 55 0.51 3.65 -11.24
C VAL A 55 1.95 3.76 -10.76
N LEU A 56 2.18 4.25 -9.56
CA LEU A 56 3.52 4.33 -8.99
C LEU A 56 4.18 2.96 -8.88
N ALA A 57 3.43 1.95 -8.43
CA ALA A 57 3.92 0.58 -8.31
C ALA A 57 4.39 0.02 -9.65
N VAL A 58 3.65 0.28 -10.72
CA VAL A 58 4.03 -0.14 -12.07
C VAL A 58 5.26 0.62 -12.54
N LEU A 59 5.33 1.92 -12.28
CA LEU A 59 6.47 2.76 -12.68
C LEU A 59 7.77 2.34 -12.00
N VAL A 60 7.73 1.80 -10.80
CA VAL A 60 8.93 1.29 -10.12
C VAL A 60 9.66 0.26 -10.99
N ARG A 61 8.94 -0.47 -11.81
CA ARG A 61 9.50 -1.48 -12.71
C ARG A 61 10.48 -0.91 -13.72
N THR A 62 10.37 0.38 -14.06
CA THR A 62 11.28 1.03 -14.98
C THR A 62 12.70 1.11 -14.45
N GLY A 63 12.88 1.05 -13.13
CA GLY A 63 14.17 1.20 -12.49
C GLY A 63 14.67 2.64 -12.42
N TRP A 64 13.86 3.62 -12.82
CA TRP A 64 14.26 5.02 -12.74
C TRP A 64 14.45 5.43 -11.26
N PRO A 65 15.64 6.00 -10.90
CA PRO A 65 15.92 6.34 -9.50
C PRO A 65 14.90 7.31 -8.88
N TRP A 66 14.43 8.30 -9.63
CA TRP A 66 13.49 9.28 -9.10
C TRP A 66 12.14 8.64 -8.75
N VAL A 67 11.69 7.67 -9.55
CA VAL A 67 10.47 6.90 -9.24
C VAL A 67 10.67 6.10 -7.96
N SER A 68 11.81 5.42 -7.86
CA SER A 68 12.13 4.60 -6.69
C SER A 68 12.23 5.42 -5.42
N TRP A 69 12.79 6.65 -5.48
CA TRP A 69 12.81 7.55 -4.33
C TRP A 69 11.42 7.97 -3.90
N ILE A 70 10.53 8.30 -4.85
CA ILE A 70 9.14 8.64 -4.54
C ILE A 70 8.46 7.43 -3.88
N ALA A 71 8.62 6.24 -4.45
CA ALA A 71 8.02 5.02 -3.91
C ALA A 71 8.54 4.72 -2.50
N LEU A 72 9.83 4.95 -2.25
CA LEU A 72 10.42 4.74 -0.93
C LEU A 72 9.78 5.68 0.10
N VAL A 73 9.70 6.97 -0.21
CA VAL A 73 9.12 7.96 0.69
C VAL A 73 7.64 7.64 0.95
N VAL A 74 6.89 7.33 -0.10
CA VAL A 74 5.47 6.97 0.02
C VAL A 74 5.33 5.69 0.85
N GLY A 75 6.15 4.67 0.58
CA GLY A 75 6.08 3.41 1.31
C GLY A 75 6.36 3.58 2.80
N VAL A 76 7.39 4.35 3.15
CA VAL A 76 7.70 4.65 4.56
C VAL A 76 6.54 5.41 5.20
N GLY A 77 6.00 6.41 4.50
CA GLY A 77 4.85 7.17 5.00
C GLY A 77 3.64 6.30 5.25
N LEU A 78 3.35 5.37 4.33
CA LEU A 78 2.21 4.46 4.47
C LEU A 78 2.39 3.49 5.65
N ILE A 79 3.61 3.02 5.89
CA ILE A 79 3.90 2.19 7.06
C ILE A 79 3.63 2.97 8.35
N ILE A 80 4.11 4.21 8.42
CA ILE A 80 3.91 5.06 9.60
C ILE A 80 2.42 5.30 9.81
N VAL A 81 1.69 5.66 8.77
CA VAL A 81 0.24 5.89 8.86
C VAL A 81 -0.49 4.62 9.30
N SER A 82 -0.10 3.46 8.75
CA SER A 82 -0.75 2.19 9.09
C SER A 82 -0.57 1.86 10.58
N ILE A 83 0.65 2.01 11.10
CA ILE A 83 0.96 1.61 12.48
C ILE A 83 0.45 2.62 13.50
N PHE A 84 0.61 3.91 13.23
CA PHE A 84 0.37 4.95 14.23
C PHE A 84 -1.00 5.63 14.09
N TYR A 85 -1.65 5.52 12.96
CA TYR A 85 -2.96 6.14 12.72
C TYR A 85 -4.04 5.11 12.40
N TYR A 86 -3.84 4.33 11.33
CA TYR A 86 -4.90 3.44 10.84
C TYR A 86 -5.24 2.35 11.84
N SER A 87 -4.26 1.56 12.28
CA SER A 87 -4.51 0.45 13.19
C SER A 87 -5.09 0.89 14.53
N PRO A 88 -4.57 1.95 15.19
CA PRO A 88 -5.11 2.34 16.48
C PRO A 88 -6.36 3.20 16.41
N THR A 89 -6.62 3.91 15.30
CA THR A 89 -7.69 4.90 15.23
C THR A 89 -8.79 4.51 14.26
N VAL A 90 -8.43 4.23 13.00
CA VAL A 90 -9.42 4.01 11.94
C VAL A 90 -10.00 2.59 12.02
N LEU A 91 -9.13 1.59 12.15
CA LEU A 91 -9.56 0.19 12.14
C LEU A 91 -10.58 -0.11 13.25
N PRO A 92 -10.38 0.33 14.51
CA PRO A 92 -11.40 0.10 15.53
C PRO A 92 -12.75 0.74 15.22
N GLN A 93 -12.76 1.89 14.52
CA GLN A 93 -14.01 2.54 14.11
C GLN A 93 -14.78 1.71 13.08
N ARG A 94 -14.09 0.83 12.35
CA ARG A 94 -14.71 -0.03 11.34
C ARG A 94 -15.31 -1.31 11.92
N LYS A 95 -15.31 -1.46 13.26
CA LYS A 95 -15.82 -2.65 13.96
C LYS A 95 -15.18 -3.92 13.39
N PRO A 96 -13.85 -4.08 13.52
CA PRO A 96 -13.10 -5.10 12.82
C PRO A 96 -13.47 -6.53 13.26
N VAL A 97 -13.51 -7.43 12.29
CA VAL A 97 -13.57 -8.88 12.49
C VAL A 97 -12.22 -9.46 12.06
N PRO A 98 -11.94 -10.76 12.26
CA PRO A 98 -10.60 -11.29 11.98
C PRO A 98 -10.05 -10.99 10.58
N ILE A 99 -10.90 -10.96 9.54
CA ILE A 99 -10.44 -10.67 8.18
C ILE A 99 -9.91 -9.24 8.07
N ASP A 100 -10.46 -8.30 8.82
CA ASP A 100 -10.00 -6.90 8.79
C ASP A 100 -8.61 -6.78 9.42
N TRP A 101 -8.37 -7.50 10.50
CA TRP A 101 -7.04 -7.54 11.12
C TRP A 101 -6.03 -8.23 10.20
N LEU A 102 -6.45 -9.29 9.50
CA LEU A 102 -5.58 -9.99 8.55
C LEU A 102 -5.19 -9.06 7.41
N GLU A 103 -6.13 -8.31 6.83
CA GLU A 103 -5.84 -7.35 5.76
C GLU A 103 -4.84 -6.29 6.23
N ASP A 104 -5.06 -5.71 7.41
CA ASP A 104 -4.16 -4.70 7.95
C ASP A 104 -2.74 -5.23 8.12
N LYS A 105 -2.59 -6.43 8.69
CA LYS A 105 -1.27 -7.02 8.90
C LYS A 105 -0.61 -7.41 7.58
N LEU A 106 -1.39 -7.92 6.63
CA LEU A 106 -0.89 -8.30 5.31
C LEU A 106 -0.40 -7.07 4.55
N TYR A 107 -1.20 -6.00 4.53
CA TYR A 107 -0.84 -4.75 3.88
C TYR A 107 0.46 -4.18 4.45
N THR A 108 0.52 -4.04 5.77
CA THR A 108 1.69 -3.49 6.45
C THR A 108 2.90 -4.40 6.28
N GLY A 109 2.71 -5.72 6.39
CA GLY A 109 3.79 -6.69 6.24
C GLY A 109 4.40 -6.69 4.84
N LEU A 110 3.56 -6.59 3.80
CA LEU A 110 4.05 -6.49 2.42
C LEU A 110 4.85 -5.22 2.20
N LEU A 111 4.41 -4.09 2.79
CA LEU A 111 5.18 -2.84 2.74
C LEU A 111 6.52 -2.98 3.46
N PHE A 112 6.57 -3.69 4.58
CA PHE A 112 7.83 -3.96 5.29
C PHE A 112 8.79 -4.83 4.48
N VAL A 113 8.30 -5.59 3.52
CA VAL A 113 9.17 -6.34 2.59
C VAL A 113 9.59 -5.43 1.43
N ALA A 114 8.65 -4.69 0.85
CA ALA A 114 8.91 -3.85 -0.32
C ALA A 114 9.89 -2.71 -0.03
N VAL A 115 9.70 -2.01 1.09
CA VAL A 115 10.50 -0.82 1.42
C VAL A 115 11.98 -1.16 1.61
N PRO A 116 12.38 -2.18 2.41
CA PRO A 116 13.79 -2.54 2.52
C PRO A 116 14.42 -2.99 1.21
N LEU A 117 13.68 -3.74 0.37
CA LEU A 117 14.18 -4.13 -0.94
C LEU A 117 14.41 -2.92 -1.84
N LEU A 118 13.50 -1.96 -1.79
CA LEU A 118 13.61 -0.73 -2.57
C LEU A 118 14.78 0.11 -2.10
N ALA A 119 14.96 0.25 -0.79
CA ALA A 119 16.09 0.95 -0.21
C ALA A 119 17.40 0.29 -0.62
N TYR A 120 17.46 -1.03 -0.58
CA TYR A 120 18.64 -1.78 -0.98
C TYR A 120 18.98 -1.54 -2.45
N ASP A 121 17.98 -1.55 -3.31
CA ASP A 121 18.14 -1.28 -4.74
C ASP A 121 18.68 0.14 -4.99
N LEU A 122 18.12 1.13 -4.29
CA LEU A 122 18.56 2.52 -4.41
C LEU A 122 19.98 2.73 -3.91
N LEU A 123 20.36 2.10 -2.79
CA LEU A 123 21.72 2.20 -2.27
C LEU A 123 22.70 1.59 -3.25
N GLY A 124 22.36 0.46 -3.88
CA GLY A 124 23.18 -0.13 -4.91
C GLY A 124 23.41 0.80 -6.09
N LYS A 125 22.35 1.51 -6.51
CA LYS A 125 22.46 2.45 -7.64
C LYS A 125 23.25 3.70 -7.31
N THR A 126 23.24 4.15 -6.04
CA THR A 126 23.90 5.39 -5.65
C THR A 126 25.32 5.18 -5.13
N LEU A 127 25.61 4.05 -4.52
CA LEU A 127 26.91 3.75 -3.90
C LEU A 127 27.83 2.94 -4.78
N VAL A 128 27.29 2.20 -5.75
CA VAL A 128 28.08 1.38 -6.68
C VAL A 128 28.23 2.15 -7.98
N PRO A 129 29.48 2.44 -8.40
CA PRO A 129 29.75 3.16 -9.66
C PRO A 129 29.25 2.39 -10.88
#